data_9b00cd6bf75e951e60a5a9120d56f4a6
#
_entry.id   9b00cd6bf75e951e60a5a9120d56f4a6
#
_cell.length_a   1.000
_cell.length_b   1.000
_cell.length_c   1.000
_cell.angle_alpha   90.00
_cell.angle_beta   90.00
_cell.angle_gamma   90.00
#
_symmetry.space_group_name_H-M   'P 1'
#
loop_
_entity.id
_entity.type
_entity.pdbx_description
1 polymer ?
#
loop_
_entity_poly.entity_id
_entity_poly.type
_entity_poly.pdbx_seq_one_letter_code
_entity_poly.pdbx_strand_id
1 'polypeptide(L)'
;MIRLSDAIYAINPSAKFVIRANDIDRITCTYGTTAIAKSDIQAKMTELQTAYDNQEYARNRAAAYPSLQEFAEAYCEKEIGADTTKWDEYVVKYNKVRTDNPK
;
A
#
# COMPACT_ATOMS: atom_id res chain seq x y z
N MET A 1 -2.79 7.14 3.49
CA MET A 1 -2.12 8.38 3.91
C MET A 1 -1.42 8.18 5.25
N ILE A 2 -0.20 8.64 5.40
CA ILE A 2 0.58 8.47 6.63
C ILE A 2 0.17 9.52 7.68
N ARG A 3 -0.11 9.07 8.89
CA ARG A 3 -0.54 9.91 10.01
C ARG A 3 0.61 10.13 10.98
N LEU A 4 0.50 11.17 11.84
CA LEU A 4 1.46 11.41 12.92
C LEU A 4 1.60 10.17 13.83
N SER A 5 0.48 9.53 14.18
CA SER A 5 0.49 8.32 15.00
C SER A 5 1.27 7.17 14.35
N ASP A 6 1.18 7.03 13.04
CA ASP A 6 1.91 5.98 12.31
C ASP A 6 3.42 6.18 12.46
N ALA A 7 3.90 7.41 12.34
CA ALA A 7 5.32 7.74 12.51
C ALA A 7 5.79 7.50 13.94
N ILE A 8 5.00 7.88 14.94
CA ILE A 8 5.34 7.69 16.35
C ILE A 8 5.42 6.20 16.68
N TYR A 9 4.47 5.40 16.26
CA TYR A 9 4.50 3.94 16.49
C TYR A 9 5.61 3.24 15.71
N ALA A 10 6.02 3.77 14.56
CA ALA A 10 7.16 3.23 13.84
C ALA A 10 8.48 3.47 14.58
N ILE A 11 8.60 4.60 15.30
CA ILE A 11 9.77 4.91 16.13
C ILE A 11 9.72 4.12 17.44
N ASN A 12 8.57 4.09 18.11
CA ASN A 12 8.37 3.39 19.37
C ASN A 12 6.99 2.71 19.39
N PRO A 13 6.92 1.39 19.11
CA PRO A 13 5.65 0.65 19.05
C PRO A 13 4.88 0.62 20.40
N SER A 14 5.59 0.84 21.51
CA SER A 14 5.00 0.86 22.85
C SER A 14 4.62 2.25 23.34
N ALA A 15 4.74 3.27 22.50
CA ALA A 15 4.48 4.65 22.88
C ALA A 15 3.04 4.88 23.34
N LYS A 16 2.90 5.64 24.42
CA LYS A 16 1.62 6.15 24.90
C LYS A 16 1.63 7.66 24.75
N PHE A 17 0.68 8.21 23.99
CA PHE A 17 0.67 9.64 23.69
C PHE A 17 -0.73 10.12 23.34
N VAL A 18 -0.89 11.45 23.38
CA VAL A 18 -2.10 12.14 22.94
C VAL A 18 -1.69 13.19 21.90
N ILE A 19 -2.37 13.22 20.78
CA ILE A 19 -2.19 14.24 19.74
C ILE A 19 -3.46 15.09 19.70
N ARG A 20 -3.31 16.41 19.85
CA ARG A 20 -4.43 17.35 19.77
C ARG A 20 -4.47 17.99 18.39
N ALA A 21 -5.65 18.01 17.76
CA ALA A 21 -5.89 18.62 16.47
C ALA A 21 -4.97 18.11 15.34
N ASN A 22 -4.45 16.88 15.47
CA ASN A 22 -3.49 16.29 14.51
C ASN A 22 -2.28 17.20 14.28
N ASP A 23 -1.83 17.92 15.31
CA ASP A 23 -0.76 18.89 15.25
C ASP A 23 0.51 18.32 15.88
N ILE A 24 1.60 18.29 15.12
CA ILE A 24 2.90 17.79 15.56
C ILE A 24 3.44 18.56 16.76
N ASP A 25 3.05 19.82 16.95
CA ASP A 25 3.47 20.66 18.09
C ASP A 25 2.61 20.38 19.34
N ARG A 26 1.54 19.60 19.22
CA ARG A 26 0.60 19.32 20.31
C ARG A 26 0.59 17.86 20.73
N ILE A 27 1.73 17.21 20.68
CA ILE A 27 1.90 15.82 21.09
C ILE A 27 2.36 15.77 22.53
N THR A 28 1.61 15.05 23.37
CA THR A 28 1.97 14.81 24.77
C THR A 28 2.22 13.31 24.98
N CYS A 29 3.45 12.97 25.38
CA CYS A 29 3.79 11.59 25.75
C CYS A 29 3.35 11.31 27.18
N THR A 30 2.76 10.14 27.40
CA THR A 30 2.17 9.74 28.70
C THR A 30 2.73 8.39 29.16
N TYR A 31 2.44 8.00 30.41
CA TYR A 31 2.79 6.70 30.99
C TYR A 31 4.28 6.35 30.86
N GLY A 32 5.16 7.33 31.10
CA GLY A 32 6.60 7.13 31.09
C GLY A 32 7.22 7.03 29.67
N THR A 33 6.46 7.30 28.64
CA THR A 33 6.98 7.35 27.27
C THR A 33 7.94 8.53 27.12
N THR A 34 9.15 8.26 26.63
CA THR A 34 10.13 9.32 26.37
C THR A 34 9.64 10.21 25.22
N ALA A 35 9.75 11.53 25.39
CA ALA A 35 9.37 12.46 24.33
C ALA A 35 10.21 12.23 23.06
N ILE A 36 9.54 12.21 21.93
CA ILE A 36 10.16 12.02 20.62
C ILE A 36 10.35 13.38 19.97
N ALA A 37 11.56 13.64 19.45
CA ALA A 37 11.84 14.90 18.78
C ALA A 37 10.96 15.10 17.56
N LYS A 38 10.45 16.33 17.36
CA LYS A 38 9.62 16.69 16.21
C LYS A 38 10.32 16.35 14.88
N SER A 39 11.64 16.63 14.78
CA SER A 39 12.43 16.31 13.59
C SER A 39 12.45 14.83 13.28
N ASP A 40 12.50 13.98 14.29
CA ASP A 40 12.49 12.52 14.12
C ASP A 40 11.12 12.05 13.61
N ILE A 41 10.04 12.63 14.12
CA ILE A 41 8.68 12.33 13.67
C ILE A 41 8.50 12.75 12.21
N GLN A 42 8.96 13.94 11.85
CA GLN A 42 8.86 14.44 10.48
C GLN A 42 9.68 13.59 9.49
N ALA A 43 10.89 13.20 9.88
CA ALA A 43 11.75 12.34 9.07
C ALA A 43 11.09 10.97 8.86
N LYS A 44 10.51 10.40 9.90
CA LYS A 44 9.81 9.10 9.79
C LYS A 44 8.55 9.21 8.93
N MET A 45 7.79 10.28 9.04
CA MET A 45 6.62 10.52 8.17
C MET A 45 7.02 10.57 6.70
N THR A 46 8.11 11.26 6.37
CA THR A 46 8.63 11.33 4.99
C THR A 46 9.08 9.96 4.51
N GLU A 47 9.78 9.20 5.33
CA GLU A 47 10.22 7.84 5.02
C GLU A 47 9.04 6.92 4.73
N LEU A 48 8.02 6.93 5.61
CA LEU A 48 6.82 6.11 5.45
C LEU A 48 6.00 6.52 4.22
N GLN A 49 5.89 7.83 3.96
CA GLN A 49 5.17 8.33 2.80
C GLN A 49 5.88 7.91 1.51
N THR A 50 7.21 8.00 1.46
CA THR A 50 7.99 7.56 0.30
C THR A 50 7.81 6.06 0.05
N ALA A 51 7.86 5.24 1.09
CA ALA A 51 7.64 3.81 0.97
C ALA A 51 6.22 3.50 0.48
N TYR A 52 5.23 4.23 0.97
CA TYR A 52 3.84 4.09 0.52
C TYR A 52 3.70 4.47 -0.97
N ASP A 53 4.28 5.59 -1.38
CA ASP A 53 4.23 6.07 -2.77
C ASP A 53 4.93 5.09 -3.72
N ASN A 54 6.05 4.49 -3.30
CA ASN A 54 6.78 3.51 -4.10
C ASN A 54 5.98 2.23 -4.33
N GLN A 55 4.94 1.96 -3.54
CA GLN A 55 4.05 0.82 -3.69
C GLN A 55 2.75 1.16 -4.43
N GLU A 56 2.59 2.40 -4.90
CA GLU A 56 1.38 2.82 -5.62
C GLU A 56 1.12 1.96 -6.86
N TYR A 57 2.16 1.65 -7.63
CA TYR A 57 2.02 0.80 -8.80
C TYR A 57 1.42 -0.57 -8.45
N ALA A 58 1.83 -1.16 -7.32
CA ALA A 58 1.33 -2.45 -6.88
C ALA A 58 -0.14 -2.38 -6.47
N ARG A 59 -0.56 -1.30 -5.78
CA ARG A 59 -1.96 -1.07 -5.43
C ARG A 59 -2.82 -0.90 -6.67
N ASN A 60 -2.36 -0.11 -7.62
CA ASN A 60 -3.08 0.15 -8.86
C ASN A 60 -3.20 -1.13 -9.70
N ARG A 61 -2.13 -1.93 -9.78
CA ARG A 61 -2.17 -3.23 -10.45
C ARG A 61 -3.16 -4.17 -9.78
N ALA A 62 -3.12 -4.29 -8.45
CA ALA A 62 -4.03 -5.17 -7.71
C ALA A 62 -5.50 -4.83 -7.96
N ALA A 63 -5.84 -3.54 -8.05
CA ALA A 63 -7.20 -3.08 -8.32
C ALA A 63 -7.63 -3.29 -9.78
N ALA A 64 -6.69 -3.28 -10.72
CA ALA A 64 -6.96 -3.31 -12.16
C ALA A 64 -6.82 -4.68 -12.82
N TYR A 65 -6.15 -5.64 -12.16
CA TYR A 65 -6.01 -6.99 -12.72
C TYR A 65 -7.36 -7.66 -12.91
N PRO A 66 -7.51 -8.49 -13.97
CA PRO A 66 -8.70 -9.34 -14.13
C PRO A 66 -8.92 -10.21 -12.90
N SER A 67 -10.18 -10.57 -12.64
CA SER A 67 -10.54 -11.38 -11.49
C SER A 67 -9.96 -12.80 -11.56
N LEU A 68 -9.85 -13.45 -10.41
CA LEU A 68 -9.45 -14.86 -10.34
C LEU A 68 -10.41 -15.74 -11.13
N GLN A 69 -11.70 -15.41 -11.16
CA GLN A 69 -12.70 -16.14 -11.93
C GLN A 69 -12.40 -16.05 -13.43
N GLU A 70 -12.07 -14.85 -13.94
CA GLU A 70 -11.69 -14.69 -15.37
C GLU A 70 -10.46 -15.52 -15.69
N PHE A 71 -9.46 -15.52 -14.82
CA PHE A 71 -8.28 -16.36 -14.99
C PHE A 71 -8.65 -17.84 -15.03
N ALA A 72 -9.45 -18.31 -14.09
CA ALA A 72 -9.84 -19.72 -13.99
C ALA A 72 -10.62 -20.17 -15.23
N GLU A 73 -11.56 -19.36 -15.70
CA GLU A 73 -12.31 -19.65 -16.92
C GLU A 73 -11.42 -19.73 -18.15
N ALA A 74 -10.55 -18.72 -18.32
CA ALA A 74 -9.62 -18.66 -19.45
C ALA A 74 -8.66 -19.85 -19.46
N TYR A 75 -8.13 -20.20 -18.31
CA TYR A 75 -7.22 -21.33 -18.14
C TYR A 75 -7.93 -22.67 -18.43
N CYS A 76 -9.13 -22.88 -17.86
CA CYS A 76 -9.88 -24.11 -18.07
C CYS A 76 -10.29 -24.30 -19.53
N GLU A 77 -10.73 -23.24 -20.19
CA GLU A 77 -11.10 -23.32 -21.61
C GLU A 77 -9.88 -23.62 -22.49
N LYS A 78 -8.73 -23.05 -22.16
CA LYS A 78 -7.48 -23.31 -22.87
C LYS A 78 -7.01 -24.74 -22.68
N GLU A 79 -6.95 -25.23 -21.43
CA GLU A 79 -6.36 -26.52 -21.09
C GLU A 79 -7.32 -27.70 -21.29
N ILE A 80 -8.61 -27.50 -21.04
CA ILE A 80 -9.63 -28.56 -21.11
C ILE A 80 -10.37 -28.49 -22.45
N GLY A 81 -10.82 -27.28 -22.84
CA GLY A 81 -11.62 -27.05 -24.02
C GLY A 81 -10.84 -26.79 -25.30
N ALA A 82 -9.51 -26.67 -25.22
CA ALA A 82 -8.62 -26.34 -26.33
C ALA A 82 -8.99 -25.02 -27.07
N ASP A 83 -9.65 -24.10 -26.35
CA ASP A 83 -10.04 -22.77 -26.85
C ASP A 83 -9.24 -21.69 -26.16
N THR A 84 -8.40 -20.96 -26.88
CA THR A 84 -7.51 -19.93 -26.34
C THR A 84 -8.08 -18.52 -26.44
N THR A 85 -9.31 -18.32 -26.88
CA THR A 85 -9.91 -16.99 -27.07
C THR A 85 -9.89 -16.18 -25.79
N LYS A 86 -10.44 -16.72 -24.69
CA LYS A 86 -10.45 -16.04 -23.40
C LYS A 86 -9.07 -15.91 -22.81
N TRP A 87 -8.20 -16.87 -23.02
CA TRP A 87 -6.82 -16.81 -22.57
C TRP A 87 -6.07 -15.65 -23.23
N ASP A 88 -6.21 -15.50 -24.54
CA ASP A 88 -5.57 -14.42 -25.27
C ASP A 88 -6.08 -13.06 -24.79
N GLU A 89 -7.39 -12.93 -24.56
CA GLU A 89 -7.99 -11.72 -23.99
C GLU A 89 -7.46 -11.43 -22.57
N TYR A 90 -7.32 -12.46 -21.75
CA TYR A 90 -6.77 -12.35 -20.40
C TYR A 90 -5.33 -11.83 -20.43
N VAL A 91 -4.49 -12.38 -21.31
CA VAL A 91 -3.08 -11.98 -21.45
C VAL A 91 -2.99 -10.51 -21.86
N VAL A 92 -3.82 -10.05 -22.79
CA VAL A 92 -3.87 -8.65 -23.20
C VAL A 92 -4.24 -7.75 -22.02
N LYS A 93 -5.25 -8.09 -21.24
CA LYS A 93 -5.67 -7.32 -20.06
C LYS A 93 -4.57 -7.28 -19.00
N TYR A 94 -3.94 -8.42 -18.73
CA TYR A 94 -2.86 -8.54 -17.76
C TYR A 94 -1.68 -7.63 -18.12
N ASN A 95 -1.24 -7.70 -19.37
CA ASN A 95 -0.12 -6.89 -19.86
C ASN A 95 -0.44 -5.40 -19.88
N LYS A 96 -1.70 -5.04 -20.20
CA LYS A 96 -2.14 -3.65 -20.18
C LYS A 96 -2.07 -3.04 -18.78
N VAL A 97 -2.48 -3.78 -17.75
CA VAL A 97 -2.40 -3.33 -16.36
C VAL A 97 -0.95 -3.02 -15.97
N ARG A 98 -0.01 -3.85 -16.38
CA ARG A 98 1.41 -3.63 -16.09
C ARG A 98 1.99 -2.46 -16.87
N THR A 99 1.55 -2.26 -18.10
CA THR A 99 1.98 -1.12 -18.95
C THR A 99 1.42 0.20 -18.41
N ASP A 100 0.15 0.21 -17.98
CA ASP A 100 -0.51 1.40 -17.46
C ASP A 100 -0.01 1.78 -16.06
N ASN A 101 0.53 0.82 -15.30
CA ASN A 101 1.02 1.03 -13.93
C ASN A 101 2.46 0.51 -13.81
N PRO A 102 3.44 1.20 -14.39
CA PRO A 102 4.83 0.74 -14.38
C PRO A 102 5.42 0.77 -12.98
N LYS A 103 6.32 -0.15 -12.76
CA LYS A 103 7.06 -0.29 -11.51
C LYS A 103 8.06 0.86 -11.27
#